data_4a6d6f9c2492363524c35a5805676f32
#
_entry.id   4a6d6f9c2492363524c35a5805676f32
#
_cell.length_a   1.000
_cell.length_b   1.000
_cell.length_c   1.000
_cell.angle_alpha   90.00
_cell.angle_beta   90.00
_cell.angle_gamma   90.00
#
_symmetry.space_group_name_H-M   'P 1'
#
loop_
_entity.id
_entity.type
_entity.pdbx_description
1 polymer ?
#
loop_
_entity_poly.entity_id
_entity_poly.type
_entity_poly.pdbx_seq_one_letter_code
_entity_poly.pdbx_strand_id
1 'polypeptide(L)'
;MIGINDGVKEDKRLIEAGFPCHQVGAETQRERGASSALPPLYYLHVWWARRPLTPSRAAILASLLPADTDPDCFLRQLGIEKALALVGDVEWVLVGAIKSEIEVEPDGQEWLPLNDKVVKALKKEQDRREKNRQVIKTINDADPVLGKHPIIIRWQQESIPLPEPWPAVLGRFEVKRVTADPAHVNERIGFAKGDSIKRIIDGELKWDSEDLYGYDRAYMNYPEICDQQLTILDPTAGGGSIPFEALRLGHKVVANDLNPLASVIQKATIDYPARFGMDLFDDIEEWGKRLVADVEEKMQDVTPFSNLPAQELANLKKHCIKCPDIIPLFNGPEYDQTGILYARQV
;
A
#
# COMPACT_ATOMS: atom_id res chain seq x y z
N MET A 1 -31.88 -10.28 49.10
CA MET A 1 -30.78 -9.80 48.24
C MET A 1 -30.03 -11.03 47.75
N ILE A 2 -30.36 -11.50 46.56
CA ILE A 2 -29.70 -12.65 45.92
C ILE A 2 -28.50 -12.07 45.19
N GLY A 3 -27.30 -12.35 45.69
CA GLY A 3 -26.06 -12.01 45.01
C GLY A 3 -25.88 -12.92 43.78
N ILE A 4 -26.19 -12.42 42.61
CA ILE A 4 -25.77 -13.00 41.35
C ILE A 4 -24.37 -12.41 41.08
N ASN A 5 -23.39 -13.11 41.58
CA ASN A 5 -21.98 -12.86 41.21
C ASN A 5 -21.46 -14.14 40.55
N ASP A 6 -22.15 -14.59 39.50
CA ASP A 6 -21.60 -15.57 38.57
C ASP A 6 -20.70 -14.82 37.64
N GLY A 7 -19.40 -15.11 37.71
CA GLY A 7 -18.35 -14.53 36.90
C GLY A 7 -18.59 -14.78 35.42
N VAL A 8 -19.44 -13.98 34.82
CA VAL A 8 -19.41 -13.77 33.38
C VAL A 8 -18.08 -13.12 33.11
N LYS A 9 -17.12 -13.89 32.61
CA LYS A 9 -15.87 -13.38 32.07
C LYS A 9 -16.28 -12.35 31.04
N GLU A 10 -16.04 -11.08 31.30
CA GLU A 10 -16.34 -10.01 30.35
C GLU A 10 -15.66 -10.36 29.03
N ASP A 11 -16.45 -10.65 28.00
CA ASP A 11 -15.96 -11.00 26.65
C ASP A 11 -15.49 -9.73 25.94
N LYS A 12 -14.44 -9.11 26.50
CA LYS A 12 -13.83 -7.91 25.94
C LYS A 12 -13.06 -8.25 24.66
N ARG A 13 -13.22 -7.43 23.66
CA ARG A 13 -12.54 -7.52 22.38
C ARG A 13 -11.40 -6.50 22.28
N LEU A 14 -10.45 -6.78 21.40
CA LEU A 14 -9.29 -5.91 21.17
C LEU A 14 -9.71 -4.48 20.79
N ILE A 15 -10.81 -4.31 20.07
CA ILE A 15 -11.33 -3.00 19.69
C ILE A 15 -11.78 -2.16 20.91
N GLU A 16 -12.12 -2.81 22.03
CA GLU A 16 -12.56 -2.15 23.25
C GLU A 16 -11.40 -1.82 24.19
N ALA A 17 -10.29 -2.55 24.09
CA ALA A 17 -9.14 -2.40 24.98
C ALA A 17 -7.84 -2.80 24.27
N GLY A 18 -6.86 -1.88 24.24
CA GLY A 18 -5.54 -2.18 23.69
C GLY A 18 -5.40 -2.03 22.18
N PHE A 19 -6.41 -1.54 21.47
CA PHE A 19 -6.33 -1.32 20.02
C PHE A 19 -5.20 -0.33 19.65
N PRO A 20 -4.26 -0.69 18.76
CA PRO A 20 -3.10 0.15 18.42
C PRO A 20 -3.47 1.28 17.46
N CYS A 21 -4.29 2.23 17.93
CA CYS A 21 -4.83 3.35 17.15
C CYS A 21 -3.75 4.16 16.43
N HIS A 22 -2.59 4.34 17.07
CA HIS A 22 -1.51 5.17 16.52
C HIS A 22 -0.91 4.55 15.26
N GLN A 23 -0.57 3.27 15.32
CA GLN A 23 0.03 2.52 14.20
C GLN A 23 -0.96 2.32 13.05
N VAL A 24 -2.20 1.91 13.36
CA VAL A 24 -3.27 1.77 12.37
C VAL A 24 -3.62 3.11 11.72
N GLY A 25 -3.64 4.20 12.53
CA GLY A 25 -3.86 5.56 12.04
C GLY A 25 -2.76 6.03 11.10
N ALA A 26 -1.50 5.77 11.43
CA ALA A 26 -0.35 6.13 10.62
C ALA A 26 -0.35 5.40 9.26
N GLU A 27 -0.65 4.09 9.24
CA GLU A 27 -0.77 3.33 8.00
C GLU A 27 -2.00 3.77 7.18
N THR A 28 -3.10 4.13 7.83
CA THR A 28 -4.25 4.73 7.17
C THR A 28 -3.90 6.04 6.46
N GLN A 29 -3.07 6.88 7.08
CA GLN A 29 -2.57 8.11 6.45
C GLN A 29 -1.70 7.78 5.23
N ARG A 30 -0.83 6.76 5.32
CA ARG A 30 -0.03 6.27 4.20
C ARG A 30 -0.93 5.81 3.04
N GLU A 31 -1.96 5.00 3.32
CA GLU A 31 -2.94 4.55 2.32
C GLU A 31 -3.63 5.71 1.61
N ARG A 32 -4.08 6.72 2.35
CA ARG A 32 -4.77 7.89 1.80
C ARG A 32 -3.85 8.86 1.06
N GLY A 33 -2.61 8.97 1.48
CA GLY A 33 -1.61 9.87 0.91
C GLY A 33 -1.02 9.40 -0.42
N ALA A 34 -1.28 8.15 -0.83
CA ALA A 34 -0.77 7.60 -2.06
C ALA A 34 -1.59 8.10 -3.26
N SER A 35 -0.98 8.90 -4.13
CA SER A 35 -1.60 9.35 -5.38
C SER A 35 -1.51 8.31 -6.50
N SER A 36 -0.46 7.49 -6.51
CA SER A 36 -0.15 6.54 -7.60
C SER A 36 -0.29 5.06 -7.24
N ALA A 37 -0.58 4.74 -5.99
CA ALA A 37 -0.70 3.36 -5.50
C ALA A 37 -1.92 3.25 -4.56
N LEU A 38 -3.07 3.59 -5.08
CA LEU A 38 -4.35 3.42 -4.38
C LEU A 38 -4.82 1.97 -4.48
N PRO A 39 -5.62 1.48 -3.52
CA PRO A 39 -6.26 0.19 -3.63
C PRO A 39 -7.06 0.03 -4.92
N PRO A 40 -7.06 -1.16 -5.57
CA PRO A 40 -7.73 -1.38 -6.85
C PRO A 40 -9.20 -0.98 -6.88
N LEU A 41 -9.94 -1.18 -5.78
CA LEU A 41 -11.33 -0.75 -5.65
C LEU A 41 -11.53 0.76 -5.90
N TYR A 42 -10.50 1.55 -5.68
CA TYR A 42 -10.55 3.00 -5.83
C TYR A 42 -10.53 3.44 -7.29
N TYR A 43 -9.95 2.63 -8.17
CA TYR A 43 -9.96 2.89 -9.61
C TYR A 43 -11.29 2.51 -10.26
N LEU A 44 -12.03 1.56 -9.66
CA LEU A 44 -13.33 1.14 -10.19
C LEU A 44 -14.43 2.16 -9.87
N HIS A 45 -14.46 2.68 -8.64
CA HIS A 45 -15.42 3.71 -8.24
C HIS A 45 -14.92 4.51 -7.03
N VAL A 46 -15.11 5.83 -7.07
CA VAL A 46 -14.84 6.73 -5.93
C VAL A 46 -16.13 7.02 -5.20
N TRP A 47 -16.31 6.39 -4.04
CA TRP A 47 -17.43 6.65 -3.14
C TRP A 47 -17.20 7.90 -2.30
N TRP A 48 -18.23 8.73 -2.07
CA TRP A 48 -18.11 10.03 -1.35
C TRP A 48 -17.53 9.92 0.05
N ALA A 49 -18.00 8.92 0.82
CA ALA A 49 -17.56 8.69 2.21
C ALA A 49 -16.70 7.42 2.31
N ARG A 50 -15.81 7.21 1.34
CA ARG A 50 -14.96 6.03 1.26
C ARG A 50 -14.13 5.82 2.52
N ARG A 51 -14.16 4.59 3.05
CA ARG A 51 -13.29 4.14 4.15
C ARG A 51 -12.05 3.46 3.57
N PRO A 52 -10.85 3.74 4.09
CA PRO A 52 -9.64 3.00 3.71
C PRO A 52 -9.75 1.51 4.04
N LEU A 53 -9.03 0.67 3.32
CA LEU A 53 -9.10 -0.79 3.50
C LEU A 53 -8.41 -1.25 4.77
N THR A 54 -7.26 -0.66 5.10
CA THR A 54 -6.50 -1.01 6.31
C THR A 54 -7.31 -0.86 7.59
N PRO A 55 -7.94 0.30 7.90
CA PRO A 55 -8.77 0.43 9.11
C PRO A 55 -10.06 -0.40 9.03
N SER A 56 -10.59 -0.69 7.84
CA SER A 56 -11.76 -1.57 7.70
C SER A 56 -11.41 -2.99 8.14
N ARG A 57 -10.29 -3.55 7.69
CA ARG A 57 -9.78 -4.84 8.14
C ARG A 57 -9.44 -4.83 9.63
N ALA A 58 -8.78 -3.76 10.10
CA ALA A 58 -8.42 -3.60 11.50
C ALA A 58 -9.66 -3.63 12.42
N ALA A 59 -10.75 -2.95 12.03
CA ALA A 59 -11.98 -2.94 12.80
C ALA A 59 -12.62 -4.33 12.88
N ILE A 60 -12.65 -5.08 11.78
CA ILE A 60 -13.18 -6.44 11.75
C ILE A 60 -12.35 -7.35 12.67
N LEU A 61 -11.04 -7.44 12.46
CA LEU A 61 -10.16 -8.30 13.25
C LEU A 61 -10.22 -7.94 14.73
N ALA A 62 -10.12 -6.65 15.07
CA ALA A 62 -10.14 -6.22 16.47
C ALA A 62 -11.50 -6.46 17.17
N SER A 63 -12.59 -6.53 16.41
CA SER A 63 -13.92 -6.89 16.94
C SER A 63 -14.06 -8.39 17.19
N LEU A 64 -13.21 -9.22 16.59
CA LEU A 64 -13.25 -10.68 16.70
C LEU A 64 -12.20 -11.22 17.69
N LEU A 65 -11.06 -10.54 17.81
CA LEU A 65 -9.95 -10.97 18.65
C LEU A 65 -10.18 -10.59 20.12
N PRO A 66 -9.72 -11.44 21.07
CA PRO A 66 -9.75 -11.12 22.50
C PRO A 66 -8.96 -9.85 22.84
N ALA A 67 -9.33 -9.18 23.94
CA ALA A 67 -8.69 -7.94 24.39
C ALA A 67 -7.20 -8.09 24.77
N ASP A 68 -6.79 -9.30 25.11
CA ASP A 68 -5.41 -9.66 25.49
C ASP A 68 -4.55 -10.12 24.29
N THR A 69 -5.07 -9.99 23.05
CA THR A 69 -4.30 -10.28 21.84
C THR A 69 -3.06 -9.38 21.78
N ASP A 70 -1.91 -10.00 21.50
CA ASP A 70 -0.64 -9.27 21.30
C ASP A 70 -0.77 -8.24 20.15
N PRO A 71 -0.54 -6.94 20.45
CA PRO A 71 -0.63 -5.89 19.45
C PRO A 71 0.28 -6.11 18.23
N ASP A 72 1.47 -6.68 18.42
CA ASP A 72 2.41 -6.96 17.34
C ASP A 72 1.89 -8.06 16.41
N CYS A 73 1.30 -9.09 16.97
CA CYS A 73 0.63 -10.14 16.19
C CYS A 73 -0.53 -9.56 15.37
N PHE A 74 -1.36 -8.74 16.00
CA PHE A 74 -2.45 -8.04 15.31
C PHE A 74 -1.96 -7.15 14.16
N LEU A 75 -0.91 -6.35 14.36
CA LEU A 75 -0.36 -5.48 13.33
C LEU A 75 0.22 -6.26 12.15
N ARG A 76 0.87 -7.41 12.41
CA ARG A 76 1.35 -8.30 11.34
C ARG A 76 0.20 -8.89 10.53
N GLN A 77 -0.90 -9.29 11.18
CA GLN A 77 -2.11 -9.75 10.47
C GLN A 77 -2.74 -8.68 9.56
N LEU A 78 -2.50 -7.39 9.86
CA LEU A 78 -2.87 -6.29 8.98
C LEU A 78 -1.90 -6.11 7.80
N GLY A 79 -0.78 -6.86 7.77
CA GLY A 79 0.27 -6.69 6.77
C GLY A 79 1.28 -5.59 7.10
N ILE A 80 1.31 -5.11 8.35
CA ILE A 80 2.28 -4.13 8.86
C ILE A 80 3.49 -4.88 9.36
N GLU A 81 4.25 -5.48 8.43
CA GLU A 81 5.32 -6.43 8.72
C GLU A 81 6.54 -6.17 7.84
N LYS A 82 7.74 -6.30 8.43
CA LYS A 82 9.02 -6.26 7.72
C LYS A 82 9.65 -7.65 7.68
N ALA A 83 10.27 -7.98 6.55
CA ALA A 83 11.18 -9.10 6.45
C ALA A 83 12.63 -8.59 6.61
N LEU A 84 13.38 -9.18 7.51
CA LEU A 84 14.77 -8.84 7.80
C LEU A 84 15.68 -10.01 7.47
N ALA A 85 16.67 -9.83 6.61
CA ALA A 85 17.74 -10.80 6.47
C ALA A 85 18.88 -10.47 7.46
N LEU A 86 19.43 -11.49 8.12
CA LEU A 86 20.55 -11.36 9.01
C LEU A 86 21.86 -11.55 8.23
N VAL A 87 22.58 -10.45 8.03
CA VAL A 87 23.92 -10.47 7.39
C VAL A 87 24.96 -10.38 8.51
N GLY A 88 25.35 -11.54 9.06
CA GLY A 88 26.03 -11.59 10.33
C GLY A 88 25.15 -11.05 11.45
N ASP A 89 25.66 -10.05 12.20
CA ASP A 89 24.92 -9.38 13.28
C ASP A 89 24.16 -8.13 12.80
N VAL A 90 24.13 -7.86 11.48
CA VAL A 90 23.51 -6.66 10.92
C VAL A 90 22.23 -7.01 10.18
N GLU A 91 21.14 -6.36 10.58
CA GLU A 91 19.84 -6.54 9.94
C GLU A 91 19.77 -5.78 8.62
N TRP A 92 19.28 -6.45 7.58
CA TRP A 92 18.96 -5.86 6.28
C TRP A 92 17.46 -5.99 6.00
N VAL A 93 16.79 -4.84 5.87
CA VAL A 93 15.35 -4.82 5.55
C VAL A 93 15.14 -5.18 4.08
N LEU A 94 14.38 -6.24 3.82
CA LEU A 94 14.08 -6.72 2.49
C LEU A 94 12.88 -5.98 1.90
N VAL A 95 13.06 -5.36 0.72
CA VAL A 95 12.04 -4.56 0.05
C VAL A 95 11.83 -5.00 -1.41
N GLY A 96 10.61 -4.85 -1.90
CA GLY A 96 10.28 -5.08 -3.32
C GLY A 96 10.61 -6.49 -3.81
N ALA A 97 11.18 -6.58 -5.01
CA ALA A 97 11.42 -7.85 -5.71
C ALA A 97 12.40 -8.82 -5.00
N ILE A 98 13.13 -8.38 -3.97
CA ILE A 98 13.99 -9.27 -3.19
C ILE A 98 13.20 -10.21 -2.29
N LYS A 99 12.01 -9.79 -1.85
CA LYS A 99 11.12 -10.65 -1.05
C LYS A 99 10.68 -11.91 -1.78
N SER A 100 10.61 -11.89 -3.11
CA SER A 100 10.27 -13.08 -3.91
C SER A 100 11.38 -14.13 -3.98
N GLU A 101 12.58 -13.79 -3.50
CA GLU A 101 13.72 -14.73 -3.40
C GLU A 101 13.72 -15.47 -2.04
N ILE A 102 12.82 -15.15 -1.11
CA ILE A 102 12.73 -15.85 0.18
C ILE A 102 12.20 -17.25 -0.04
N GLU A 103 12.93 -18.22 0.47
CA GLU A 103 12.57 -19.64 0.47
C GLU A 103 12.06 -20.00 1.87
N VAL A 104 10.96 -20.78 1.93
CA VAL A 104 10.36 -21.24 3.17
C VAL A 104 10.57 -22.72 3.29
N GLU A 105 11.21 -23.17 4.37
CA GLU A 105 11.38 -24.60 4.67
C GLU A 105 10.09 -25.25 5.25
N PRO A 106 9.98 -26.57 5.21
CA PRO A 106 8.79 -27.25 5.73
C PRO A 106 8.46 -27.02 7.22
N ASP A 107 9.46 -26.61 7.99
CA ASP A 107 9.33 -26.23 9.41
C ASP A 107 8.90 -24.78 9.61
N GLY A 108 8.73 -24.03 8.51
CA GLY A 108 8.35 -22.61 8.52
C GLY A 108 9.53 -21.62 8.62
N GLN A 109 10.78 -22.12 8.72
CA GLN A 109 11.94 -21.23 8.72
C GLN A 109 12.14 -20.60 7.33
N GLU A 110 12.37 -19.30 7.31
CA GLU A 110 12.59 -18.52 6.10
C GLU A 110 14.08 -18.25 5.85
N TRP A 111 14.49 -18.36 4.59
CA TRP A 111 15.86 -18.15 4.16
C TRP A 111 15.93 -17.33 2.89
N LEU A 112 16.96 -16.49 2.79
CA LEU A 112 17.28 -15.73 1.58
C LEU A 112 18.56 -16.32 0.95
N PRO A 113 18.47 -17.04 -0.19
CA PRO A 113 19.64 -17.63 -0.84
C PRO A 113 20.56 -16.55 -1.41
N LEU A 114 21.89 -16.73 -1.27
CA LEU A 114 22.89 -15.81 -1.80
C LEU A 114 23.13 -16.08 -3.31
N ASN A 115 22.18 -15.66 -4.13
CA ASN A 115 22.26 -15.70 -5.58
C ASN A 115 22.69 -14.33 -6.18
N ASP A 116 22.91 -14.28 -7.50
CA ASP A 116 23.35 -13.06 -8.19
C ASP A 116 22.41 -11.87 -7.99
N LYS A 117 21.10 -12.11 -7.90
CA LYS A 117 20.09 -11.07 -7.67
C LYS A 117 20.20 -10.49 -6.26
N VAL A 118 20.40 -11.35 -5.26
CA VAL A 118 20.59 -10.97 -3.86
C VAL A 118 21.92 -10.27 -3.69
N VAL A 119 23.01 -10.75 -4.31
CA VAL A 119 24.31 -10.08 -4.30
C VAL A 119 24.24 -8.66 -4.86
N LYS A 120 23.52 -8.49 -5.98
CA LYS A 120 23.30 -7.15 -6.58
C LYS A 120 22.51 -6.23 -5.64
N ALA A 121 21.51 -6.77 -4.95
CA ALA A 121 20.71 -6.01 -4.00
C ALA A 121 21.51 -5.64 -2.75
N LEU A 122 22.37 -6.55 -2.24
CA LEU A 122 23.30 -6.27 -1.13
C LEU A 122 24.25 -5.12 -1.46
N LYS A 123 24.83 -5.10 -2.67
CA LYS A 123 25.68 -3.98 -3.12
C LYS A 123 24.93 -2.65 -3.13
N LYS A 124 23.72 -2.65 -3.69
CA LYS A 124 22.85 -1.46 -3.70
C LYS A 124 22.52 -0.99 -2.28
N GLU A 125 22.27 -1.92 -1.37
CA GLU A 125 21.99 -1.58 0.04
C GLU A 125 23.26 -1.02 0.72
N GLN A 126 24.43 -1.58 0.47
CA GLN A 126 25.69 -1.07 0.99
C GLN A 126 25.94 0.38 0.53
N ASP A 127 25.74 0.65 -0.77
CA ASP A 127 25.86 2.00 -1.34
C ASP A 127 24.85 2.98 -0.69
N ARG A 128 23.62 2.53 -0.43
CA ARG A 128 22.60 3.32 0.26
C ARG A 128 23.02 3.67 1.68
N ARG A 129 23.54 2.69 2.43
CA ARG A 129 24.02 2.89 3.81
C ARG A 129 25.19 3.87 3.87
N GLU A 130 26.12 3.76 2.93
CA GLU A 130 27.24 4.70 2.86
C GLU A 130 26.78 6.13 2.57
N LYS A 131 25.87 6.33 1.62
CA LYS A 131 25.25 7.64 1.36
C LYS A 131 24.57 8.21 2.61
N ASN A 132 23.77 7.39 3.31
CA ASN A 132 23.11 7.81 4.55
C ASN A 132 24.13 8.25 5.61
N ARG A 133 25.23 7.52 5.77
CA ARG A 133 26.29 7.88 6.71
C ARG A 133 26.95 9.23 6.37
N GLN A 134 27.18 9.49 5.08
CA GLN A 134 27.72 10.78 4.62
C GLN A 134 26.76 11.92 4.95
N VAL A 135 25.45 11.73 4.70
CA VAL A 135 24.43 12.71 5.05
C VAL A 135 24.36 12.95 6.56
N ILE A 136 24.36 11.90 7.36
CA ILE A 136 24.36 12.01 8.83
C ILE A 136 25.61 12.74 9.32
N LYS A 137 26.76 12.46 8.74
CA LYS A 137 27.99 13.20 9.04
C LYS A 137 27.85 14.69 8.75
N THR A 138 27.29 15.04 7.58
CA THR A 138 27.03 16.44 7.22
C THR A 138 26.10 17.13 8.23
N ILE A 139 25.07 16.44 8.70
CA ILE A 139 24.18 16.96 9.73
C ILE A 139 24.92 17.19 11.05
N ASN A 140 25.73 16.22 11.50
CA ASN A 140 26.48 16.29 12.73
C ASN A 140 27.52 17.44 12.70
N ASP A 141 28.17 17.65 11.55
CA ASP A 141 29.17 18.70 11.37
C ASP A 141 28.53 20.09 11.31
N ALA A 142 27.33 20.20 10.71
CA ALA A 142 26.62 21.48 10.57
C ALA A 142 25.85 21.90 11.86
N ASP A 143 25.25 20.95 12.56
CA ASP A 143 24.47 21.15 13.78
C ASP A 143 24.63 19.96 14.74
N PRO A 144 25.59 20.00 15.67
CA PRO A 144 25.84 18.93 16.63
C PRO A 144 24.68 18.67 17.60
N VAL A 145 23.77 19.62 17.79
CA VAL A 145 22.58 19.43 18.63
C VAL A 145 21.54 18.62 17.87
N LEU A 146 21.31 18.98 16.62
CA LEU A 146 20.43 18.21 15.71
C LEU A 146 20.95 16.79 15.51
N GLY A 147 22.27 16.62 15.40
CA GLY A 147 22.91 15.29 15.28
C GLY A 147 22.63 14.34 16.45
N LYS A 148 22.29 14.87 17.63
CA LYS A 148 21.89 14.09 18.82
C LYS A 148 20.38 13.80 18.86
N HIS A 149 19.62 14.22 17.86
CA HIS A 149 18.19 13.95 17.82
C HIS A 149 17.93 12.42 17.72
N PRO A 150 16.96 11.85 18.45
CA PRO A 150 16.70 10.40 18.45
C PRO A 150 16.50 9.80 17.06
N ILE A 151 15.86 10.53 16.15
CA ILE A 151 15.65 10.11 14.76
C ILE A 151 16.99 9.97 14.01
N ILE A 152 17.92 10.90 14.20
CA ILE A 152 19.27 10.84 13.56
C ILE A 152 20.08 9.68 14.13
N ILE A 153 20.05 9.49 15.46
CA ILE A 153 20.75 8.37 16.12
C ILE A 153 20.24 7.03 15.59
N ARG A 154 18.92 6.86 15.52
CA ARG A 154 18.33 5.63 14.97
C ARG A 154 18.69 5.42 13.50
N TRP A 155 18.66 6.49 12.70
CA TRP A 155 19.07 6.43 11.30
C TRP A 155 20.52 6.02 11.13
N GLN A 156 21.41 6.52 12.01
CA GLN A 156 22.81 6.10 12.05
C GLN A 156 22.94 4.61 12.35
N GLN A 157 22.17 4.06 13.30
CA GLN A 157 22.14 2.64 13.61
C GLN A 157 21.67 1.80 12.42
N GLU A 158 20.63 2.22 11.72
CA GLU A 158 20.11 1.57 10.51
C GLU A 158 21.07 1.66 9.30
N SER A 159 22.08 2.52 9.37
CA SER A 159 23.08 2.74 8.31
C SER A 159 24.43 2.12 8.60
N ILE A 160 24.52 1.20 9.58
CA ILE A 160 25.72 0.41 9.84
C ILE A 160 26.07 -0.39 8.58
N PRO A 161 27.34 -0.37 8.10
CA PRO A 161 27.76 -1.13 6.93
C PRO A 161 27.48 -2.63 7.10
N LEU A 162 27.08 -3.27 6.01
CA LEU A 162 27.00 -4.73 6.01
C LEU A 162 28.40 -5.32 6.03
N PRO A 163 28.68 -6.38 6.83
CA PRO A 163 29.99 -6.99 6.92
C PRO A 163 30.37 -7.67 5.60
N GLU A 164 31.60 -7.45 5.13
CA GLU A 164 32.15 -8.10 3.94
C GLU A 164 33.40 -8.93 4.29
N PRO A 165 33.59 -10.14 3.72
CA PRO A 165 32.68 -10.83 2.79
C PRO A 165 31.37 -11.16 3.52
N TRP A 166 30.24 -11.12 2.82
CA TRP A 166 28.94 -11.29 3.47
C TRP A 166 28.82 -12.66 4.15
N PRO A 167 28.70 -12.71 5.48
CA PRO A 167 28.63 -13.95 6.21
C PRO A 167 27.24 -14.60 6.00
N ALA A 168 27.23 -15.65 5.19
CA ALA A 168 26.04 -16.43 4.93
C ALA A 168 26.23 -17.86 5.46
N VAL A 169 25.24 -18.41 6.12
CA VAL A 169 25.24 -19.80 6.60
C VAL A 169 24.78 -20.70 5.47
N LEU A 170 25.66 -21.61 5.02
CA LEU A 170 25.37 -22.51 3.88
C LEU A 170 24.93 -21.78 2.60
N GLY A 171 25.48 -20.56 2.34
CA GLY A 171 25.16 -19.78 1.15
C GLY A 171 23.79 -19.09 1.20
N ARG A 172 23.21 -18.91 2.38
CA ARG A 172 21.91 -18.26 2.60
C ARG A 172 21.89 -17.46 3.90
N PHE A 173 21.01 -16.46 3.97
CA PHE A 173 20.77 -15.66 5.17
C PHE A 173 19.47 -16.07 5.84
N GLU A 174 19.48 -16.12 7.18
CA GLU A 174 18.25 -16.28 7.95
C GLU A 174 17.35 -15.05 7.76
N VAL A 175 16.05 -15.28 7.57
CA VAL A 175 15.03 -14.22 7.49
C VAL A 175 14.15 -14.26 8.72
N LYS A 176 13.91 -13.07 9.30
CA LYS A 176 12.99 -12.86 10.42
C LYS A 176 11.86 -11.93 10.02
N ARG A 177 10.66 -12.20 10.52
CA ARG A 177 9.50 -11.32 10.39
C ARG A 177 9.32 -10.51 11.66
N VAL A 178 9.24 -9.19 11.52
CA VAL A 178 9.05 -8.27 12.64
C VAL A 178 7.95 -7.27 12.32
N THR A 179 7.24 -6.82 13.34
CA THR A 179 6.23 -5.77 13.19
C THR A 179 6.90 -4.47 12.73
N ALA A 180 6.32 -3.81 11.74
CA ALA A 180 6.74 -2.48 11.31
C ALA A 180 6.10 -1.41 12.20
N ASP A 181 6.72 -0.23 12.26
CA ASP A 181 6.18 0.93 12.97
C ASP A 181 5.91 2.09 12.00
N PRO A 182 4.70 2.14 11.42
CA PRO A 182 4.33 3.18 10.47
C PRO A 182 4.29 4.57 11.10
N ALA A 183 4.00 4.67 12.40
CA ALA A 183 3.96 5.94 13.11
C ALA A 183 5.36 6.56 13.19
N HIS A 184 6.35 5.78 13.61
CA HIS A 184 7.75 6.22 13.63
C HIS A 184 8.27 6.58 12.24
N VAL A 185 7.89 5.82 11.20
CA VAL A 185 8.26 6.15 9.81
C VAL A 185 7.69 7.49 9.39
N ASN A 186 6.42 7.77 9.69
CA ASN A 186 5.79 9.05 9.39
C ASN A 186 6.47 10.22 10.12
N GLU A 187 6.83 10.04 11.38
CA GLU A 187 7.60 11.02 12.16
C GLU A 187 8.96 11.30 11.49
N ARG A 188 9.67 10.25 11.07
CA ARG A 188 10.97 10.36 10.40
C ARG A 188 10.86 11.09 9.06
N ILE A 189 9.84 10.80 8.26
CA ILE A 189 9.56 11.50 7.01
C ILE A 189 9.23 12.98 7.28
N GLY A 190 8.41 13.26 8.28
CA GLY A 190 8.09 14.63 8.70
C GLY A 190 9.32 15.40 9.15
N PHE A 191 10.17 14.79 9.95
CA PHE A 191 11.43 15.36 10.40
C PHE A 191 12.37 15.68 9.23
N ALA A 192 12.55 14.74 8.29
CA ALA A 192 13.41 14.93 7.13
C ALA A 192 12.93 16.03 6.17
N LYS A 193 11.62 16.28 6.12
CA LYS A 193 11.04 17.38 5.35
C LYS A 193 11.14 18.75 6.05
N GLY A 194 11.56 18.78 7.31
CA GLY A 194 11.66 19.99 8.09
C GLY A 194 12.72 20.98 7.57
N ASP A 195 12.49 22.28 7.76
CA ASP A 195 13.34 23.35 7.21
C ASP A 195 14.78 23.31 7.72
N SER A 196 15.01 22.82 8.94
CA SER A 196 16.36 22.69 9.50
C SER A 196 17.23 21.71 8.72
N ILE A 197 16.69 20.53 8.40
CA ILE A 197 17.40 19.53 7.59
C ILE A 197 17.54 20.00 6.15
N LYS A 198 16.49 20.55 5.55
CA LYS A 198 16.55 21.11 4.20
C LYS A 198 17.61 22.21 4.06
N ARG A 199 17.75 23.08 5.04
CA ARG A 199 18.79 24.11 5.04
C ARG A 199 20.21 23.53 5.12
N ILE A 200 20.40 22.45 5.87
CA ILE A 200 21.71 21.82 6.05
C ILE A 200 22.16 21.11 4.79
N ILE A 201 21.22 20.46 4.05
CA ILE A 201 21.54 19.52 2.97
C ILE A 201 21.15 20.08 1.59
N ASP A 202 20.73 21.34 1.48
CA ASP A 202 20.33 22.01 0.23
C ASP A 202 19.32 21.23 -0.62
N GLY A 203 18.47 20.43 0.02
CA GLY A 203 17.44 19.64 -0.65
C GLY A 203 17.92 18.36 -1.35
N GLU A 204 19.19 17.99 -1.22
CA GLU A 204 19.72 16.73 -1.81
C GLU A 204 19.27 15.47 -1.05
N LEU A 205 18.63 15.61 0.09
CA LEU A 205 18.08 14.49 0.85
C LEU A 205 16.83 13.94 0.16
N LYS A 206 17.04 13.18 -0.88
CA LYS A 206 15.96 12.42 -1.52
C LYS A 206 15.65 11.19 -0.66
N TRP A 207 14.63 11.32 0.16
CA TRP A 207 14.04 10.19 0.83
C TRP A 207 13.08 9.50 -0.14
N ASP A 208 13.35 8.25 -0.46
CA ASP A 208 12.30 7.38 -0.97
C ASP A 208 11.46 6.95 0.22
N SER A 209 10.22 7.44 0.28
CA SER A 209 9.30 7.15 1.37
C SER A 209 8.95 5.66 1.47
N GLU A 210 8.98 4.93 0.36
CA GLU A 210 8.73 3.49 0.33
C GLU A 210 9.88 2.70 0.96
N ASP A 211 11.14 3.09 0.67
CA ASP A 211 12.31 2.48 1.30
C ASP A 211 12.31 2.69 2.82
N LEU A 212 11.79 3.82 3.30
CA LEU A 212 11.69 4.10 4.73
C LEU A 212 10.68 3.21 5.44
N TYR A 213 9.56 2.88 4.81
CA TYR A 213 8.60 1.94 5.40
C TYR A 213 9.20 0.54 5.52
N GLY A 214 9.93 0.08 4.51
CA GLY A 214 10.57 -1.23 4.50
C GLY A 214 9.56 -2.40 4.51
N TYR A 215 8.28 -2.14 4.25
CA TYR A 215 7.24 -3.14 4.13
C TYR A 215 6.25 -2.73 3.02
N ASP A 216 5.52 -3.71 2.49
CA ASP A 216 4.52 -3.47 1.46
C ASP A 216 3.33 -2.68 2.03
N ARG A 217 2.51 -2.11 1.17
CA ARG A 217 1.28 -1.46 1.63
C ARG A 217 0.37 -2.49 2.29
N ALA A 218 -0.11 -2.20 3.50
CA ALA A 218 -0.89 -3.16 4.28
C ALA A 218 -2.12 -3.68 3.52
N TYR A 219 -2.82 -2.83 2.76
CA TYR A 219 -3.99 -3.24 1.99
C TYR A 219 -3.67 -4.20 0.82
N MET A 220 -2.42 -4.26 0.34
CA MET A 220 -1.98 -5.18 -0.72
C MET A 220 -1.70 -6.58 -0.20
N ASN A 221 -1.43 -6.73 1.09
CA ASN A 221 -1.14 -8.02 1.68
C ASN A 221 -2.41 -8.88 1.77
N TYR A 222 -2.24 -10.17 1.55
CA TYR A 222 -3.30 -11.15 1.76
C TYR A 222 -3.36 -11.46 3.26
N PRO A 223 -4.48 -11.13 3.94
CA PRO A 223 -4.64 -11.49 5.34
C PRO A 223 -4.77 -13.00 5.50
N GLU A 224 -4.37 -13.51 6.65
CA GLU A 224 -4.69 -14.89 7.01
C GLU A 224 -6.21 -15.08 7.06
N ILE A 225 -6.67 -16.20 6.52
CA ILE A 225 -8.08 -16.56 6.58
C ILE A 225 -8.39 -17.02 8.00
N CYS A 226 -9.41 -16.42 8.61
CA CYS A 226 -9.84 -16.82 9.94
C CYS A 226 -10.37 -18.27 9.94
N ASP A 227 -9.95 -19.07 10.92
CA ASP A 227 -10.37 -20.48 11.05
C ASP A 227 -11.88 -20.62 11.18
N GLN A 228 -12.52 -19.66 11.84
CA GLN A 228 -13.97 -19.66 12.03
C GLN A 228 -14.65 -18.71 11.04
N GLN A 229 -15.44 -19.26 10.12
CA GLN A 229 -16.26 -18.47 9.22
C GLN A 229 -17.47 -17.88 9.94
N LEU A 230 -17.47 -16.56 10.13
CA LEU A 230 -18.56 -15.79 10.72
C LEU A 230 -19.38 -15.08 9.65
N THR A 231 -20.53 -14.54 10.05
CA THR A 231 -21.32 -13.64 9.20
C THR A 231 -21.16 -12.22 9.70
N ILE A 232 -20.59 -11.36 8.86
CA ILE A 232 -20.38 -9.93 9.14
C ILE A 232 -21.53 -9.14 8.50
N LEU A 233 -22.21 -8.34 9.30
CA LEU A 233 -23.25 -7.41 8.84
C LEU A 233 -22.68 -6.00 8.77
N ASP A 234 -22.74 -5.38 7.59
CA ASP A 234 -22.53 -3.95 7.41
C ASP A 234 -23.84 -3.28 6.96
N PRO A 235 -24.55 -2.59 7.85
CA PRO A 235 -25.85 -1.99 7.55
C PRO A 235 -25.78 -0.71 6.72
N THR A 236 -24.58 -0.13 6.54
CA THR A 236 -24.34 1.15 5.83
C THR A 236 -23.09 1.05 4.97
N ALA A 237 -23.03 0.03 4.14
CA ALA A 237 -21.82 -0.45 3.50
C ALA A 237 -21.21 0.51 2.46
N GLY A 238 -21.97 1.46 1.92
CA GLY A 238 -21.46 2.45 0.97
C GLY A 238 -20.72 1.82 -0.21
N GLY A 239 -19.47 2.21 -0.41
CA GLY A 239 -18.60 1.64 -1.44
C GLY A 239 -18.06 0.24 -1.14
N GLY A 240 -18.42 -0.38 0.00
CA GLY A 240 -18.12 -1.78 0.30
C GLY A 240 -16.76 -2.08 0.89
N SER A 241 -16.06 -1.13 1.52
CA SER A 241 -14.72 -1.38 2.10
C SER A 241 -14.73 -2.45 3.20
N ILE A 242 -15.71 -2.42 4.11
CA ILE A 242 -15.87 -3.44 5.16
C ILE A 242 -16.29 -4.79 4.55
N PRO A 243 -17.33 -4.87 3.69
CA PRO A 243 -17.67 -6.10 2.98
C PRO A 243 -16.50 -6.73 2.23
N PHE A 244 -15.69 -5.93 1.56
CA PHE A 244 -14.52 -6.40 0.82
C PHE A 244 -13.48 -7.04 1.75
N GLU A 245 -13.09 -6.36 2.82
CA GLU A 245 -12.10 -6.90 3.76
C GLU A 245 -12.65 -8.10 4.55
N ALA A 246 -13.94 -8.14 4.88
CA ALA A 246 -14.55 -9.29 5.52
C ALA A 246 -14.52 -10.55 4.63
N LEU A 247 -14.77 -10.40 3.32
CA LEU A 247 -14.62 -11.49 2.36
C LEU A 247 -13.17 -11.96 2.24
N ARG A 248 -12.20 -11.03 2.20
CA ARG A 248 -10.77 -11.36 2.16
C ARG A 248 -10.30 -12.14 3.41
N LEU A 249 -10.94 -11.91 4.56
CA LEU A 249 -10.72 -12.66 5.80
C LEU A 249 -11.44 -14.01 5.84
N GLY A 250 -12.18 -14.39 4.79
CA GLY A 250 -12.89 -15.67 4.70
C GLY A 250 -14.28 -15.67 5.34
N HIS A 251 -14.82 -14.53 5.74
CA HIS A 251 -16.15 -14.43 6.35
C HIS A 251 -17.27 -14.33 5.32
N LYS A 252 -18.48 -14.72 5.74
CA LYS A 252 -19.71 -14.39 5.01
C LYS A 252 -20.08 -12.94 5.28
N VAL A 253 -20.65 -12.27 4.26
CA VAL A 253 -21.01 -10.86 4.38
C VAL A 253 -22.45 -10.62 4.01
N VAL A 254 -23.14 -9.83 4.83
CA VAL A 254 -24.42 -9.22 4.53
C VAL A 254 -24.20 -7.71 4.49
N ALA A 255 -24.21 -7.16 3.29
CA ALA A 255 -24.04 -5.73 3.08
C ALA A 255 -25.40 -5.10 2.76
N ASN A 256 -25.71 -4.00 3.43
CA ASN A 256 -26.91 -3.21 3.18
C ASN A 256 -26.54 -1.73 3.04
N ASP A 257 -27.29 -1.02 2.22
CA ASP A 257 -27.20 0.44 2.14
C ASP A 257 -28.57 1.01 1.71
N LEU A 258 -28.88 2.18 2.18
CA LEU A 258 -30.11 2.87 1.80
C LEU A 258 -30.05 3.41 0.35
N ASN A 259 -28.83 3.68 -0.13
CA ASN A 259 -28.60 4.18 -1.48
C ASN A 259 -28.52 3.02 -2.49
N PRO A 260 -29.44 2.93 -3.46
CA PRO A 260 -29.46 1.84 -4.44
C PRO A 260 -28.19 1.82 -5.32
N LEU A 261 -27.53 2.97 -5.51
CA LEU A 261 -26.26 3.04 -6.22
C LEU A 261 -25.14 2.26 -5.49
N ALA A 262 -25.13 2.28 -4.16
CA ALA A 262 -24.20 1.48 -3.37
C ALA A 262 -24.35 -0.02 -3.66
N SER A 263 -25.58 -0.51 -3.77
CA SER A 263 -25.83 -1.92 -4.11
C SER A 263 -25.33 -2.31 -5.48
N VAL A 264 -25.46 -1.44 -6.48
CA VAL A 264 -24.92 -1.67 -7.84
C VAL A 264 -23.39 -1.72 -7.81
N ILE A 265 -22.77 -0.77 -7.11
CA ILE A 265 -21.31 -0.69 -6.99
C ILE A 265 -20.78 -1.95 -6.29
N GLN A 266 -21.34 -2.34 -5.15
CA GLN A 266 -20.90 -3.52 -4.41
C GLN A 266 -21.08 -4.81 -5.21
N LYS A 267 -22.17 -4.96 -5.97
CA LYS A 267 -22.32 -6.08 -6.88
C LYS A 267 -21.22 -6.13 -7.95
N ALA A 268 -20.94 -5.00 -8.59
CA ALA A 268 -19.95 -4.94 -9.67
C ALA A 268 -18.52 -5.10 -9.16
N THR A 269 -18.19 -4.53 -8.00
CA THR A 269 -16.80 -4.47 -7.51
C THR A 269 -16.42 -5.59 -6.54
N ILE A 270 -17.38 -6.25 -5.92
CA ILE A 270 -17.15 -7.26 -4.87
C ILE A 270 -17.82 -8.59 -5.22
N ASP A 271 -19.15 -8.58 -5.41
CA ASP A 271 -19.93 -9.82 -5.57
C ASP A 271 -19.59 -10.56 -6.88
N TYR A 272 -19.59 -9.87 -8.01
CA TYR A 272 -19.27 -10.48 -9.29
C TYR A 272 -17.83 -10.98 -9.40
N PRO A 273 -16.79 -10.19 -9.01
CA PRO A 273 -15.42 -10.71 -8.98
C PRO A 273 -15.25 -11.93 -8.07
N ALA A 274 -15.92 -11.95 -6.91
CA ALA A 274 -15.84 -13.07 -5.98
C ALA A 274 -16.52 -14.35 -6.52
N ARG A 275 -17.58 -14.20 -7.34
CA ARG A 275 -18.32 -15.35 -7.91
C ARG A 275 -17.72 -15.90 -9.20
N PHE A 276 -17.28 -15.02 -10.07
CA PHE A 276 -16.90 -15.38 -11.43
C PHE A 276 -15.37 -15.43 -11.64
N GLY A 277 -14.58 -14.84 -10.71
CA GLY A 277 -13.13 -14.91 -10.78
C GLY A 277 -12.54 -14.28 -12.05
N MET A 278 -11.55 -14.95 -12.62
CA MET A 278 -10.84 -14.46 -13.81
C MET A 278 -11.67 -14.56 -15.10
N ASP A 279 -12.64 -15.45 -15.18
CA ASP A 279 -13.51 -15.56 -16.36
C ASP A 279 -14.27 -14.25 -16.62
N LEU A 280 -14.64 -13.53 -15.54
CA LEU A 280 -15.26 -12.20 -15.64
C LEU A 280 -14.34 -11.18 -16.31
N PHE A 281 -13.03 -11.29 -16.15
CA PHE A 281 -12.08 -10.38 -16.77
C PHE A 281 -12.10 -10.49 -18.30
N ASP A 282 -12.11 -11.73 -18.82
CA ASP A 282 -12.13 -11.99 -20.26
C ASP A 282 -13.45 -11.48 -20.89
N ASP A 283 -14.58 -11.72 -20.22
CA ASP A 283 -15.88 -11.21 -20.63
C ASP A 283 -15.91 -9.66 -20.66
N ILE A 284 -15.41 -9.00 -19.63
CA ILE A 284 -15.34 -7.53 -19.54
C ILE A 284 -14.46 -6.97 -20.66
N GLU A 285 -13.32 -7.61 -20.95
CA GLU A 285 -12.42 -7.18 -22.02
C GLU A 285 -13.10 -7.30 -23.40
N GLU A 286 -13.77 -8.42 -23.67
CA GLU A 286 -14.48 -8.63 -24.93
C GLU A 286 -15.64 -7.62 -25.12
N TRP A 287 -16.51 -7.51 -24.12
CA TRP A 287 -17.62 -6.56 -24.17
C TRP A 287 -17.18 -5.11 -24.20
N GLY A 288 -16.09 -4.78 -23.50
CA GLY A 288 -15.49 -3.46 -23.53
C GLY A 288 -15.02 -3.07 -24.93
N LYS A 289 -14.31 -3.97 -25.63
CA LYS A 289 -13.89 -3.77 -27.01
C LYS A 289 -15.08 -3.56 -27.96
N ARG A 290 -16.15 -4.36 -27.81
CA ARG A 290 -17.39 -4.22 -28.61
C ARG A 290 -18.06 -2.87 -28.34
N LEU A 291 -18.17 -2.46 -27.08
CA LEU A 291 -18.78 -1.17 -26.71
C LEU A 291 -18.00 0.00 -27.31
N VAL A 292 -16.67 -0.04 -27.23
CA VAL A 292 -15.82 1.00 -27.83
C VAL A 292 -16.03 1.09 -29.32
N ALA A 293 -16.01 -0.04 -30.03
CA ALA A 293 -16.25 -0.07 -31.48
C ALA A 293 -17.63 0.49 -31.87
N ASP A 294 -18.68 0.11 -31.15
CA ASP A 294 -20.05 0.60 -31.35
C ASP A 294 -20.15 2.12 -31.13
N VAL A 295 -19.47 2.62 -30.09
CA VAL A 295 -19.46 4.07 -29.79
C VAL A 295 -18.68 4.82 -30.86
N GLU A 296 -17.52 4.32 -31.26
CA GLU A 296 -16.71 4.93 -32.33
C GLU A 296 -17.49 5.04 -33.64
N GLU A 297 -18.17 3.95 -34.04
CA GLU A 297 -19.02 3.96 -35.24
C GLU A 297 -20.12 5.03 -35.15
N LYS A 298 -20.85 5.07 -34.03
CA LYS A 298 -21.98 6.01 -33.84
C LYS A 298 -21.55 7.47 -33.67
N MET A 299 -20.31 7.67 -33.25
CA MET A 299 -19.74 9.01 -33.00
C MET A 299 -19.00 9.58 -34.21
N GLN A 300 -18.81 8.80 -35.29
CA GLN A 300 -18.07 9.26 -36.49
C GLN A 300 -18.60 10.55 -37.07
N ASP A 301 -19.93 10.72 -37.09
CA ASP A 301 -20.58 11.92 -37.64
C ASP A 301 -20.52 13.13 -36.69
N VAL A 302 -20.40 12.86 -35.37
CA VAL A 302 -20.40 13.90 -34.35
C VAL A 302 -18.98 14.35 -33.99
N THR A 303 -18.03 13.43 -34.11
CA THR A 303 -16.60 13.69 -33.87
C THR A 303 -15.79 13.22 -35.08
N PRO A 304 -15.69 14.02 -36.12
CA PRO A 304 -14.87 13.66 -37.29
C PRO A 304 -13.43 13.49 -36.83
N PHE A 305 -13.04 12.22 -36.68
CA PHE A 305 -11.65 11.87 -36.51
C PHE A 305 -10.96 12.16 -37.82
N SER A 306 -10.15 12.95 -37.92
CA SER A 306 -9.25 12.65 -38.71
C SER A 306 -8.49 13.45 -39.56
N ASN A 307 -8.05 13.60 -40.29
CA ASN A 307 -7.35 14.27 -41.40
C ASN A 307 -6.76 15.66 -41.02
N LEU A 308 -6.55 15.89 -39.71
CA LEU A 308 -5.79 17.04 -39.27
C LEU A 308 -4.32 16.83 -39.66
N PRO A 309 -3.70 17.80 -40.40
CA PRO A 309 -2.28 17.76 -40.67
C PRO A 309 -1.47 17.55 -39.40
N ALA A 310 -0.39 16.78 -39.48
CA ALA A 310 0.46 16.44 -38.30
C ALA A 310 0.89 17.69 -37.50
N GLN A 311 0.99 18.84 -38.15
CA GLN A 311 1.35 20.11 -37.55
C GLN A 311 0.22 20.73 -36.72
N GLU A 312 -1.02 20.57 -37.11
CA GLU A 312 -2.19 20.98 -36.34
C GLU A 312 -2.40 20.06 -35.17
N LEU A 313 -2.19 18.75 -35.32
CA LEU A 313 -2.21 17.77 -34.25
C LEU A 313 -1.14 18.08 -33.17
N ALA A 314 0.07 18.47 -33.58
CA ALA A 314 1.13 18.87 -32.66
C ALA A 314 0.80 20.19 -31.93
N ASN A 315 0.12 21.13 -32.60
CA ASN A 315 -0.34 22.37 -31.96
C ASN A 315 -1.47 22.11 -30.94
N LEU A 316 -2.39 21.20 -31.27
CA LEU A 316 -3.46 20.78 -30.36
C LEU A 316 -2.88 20.05 -29.14
N LYS A 317 -1.91 19.15 -29.32
CA LYS A 317 -1.17 18.51 -28.21
C LYS A 317 -0.54 19.53 -27.28
N LYS A 318 0.12 20.56 -27.81
CA LYS A 318 0.69 21.65 -26.99
C LYS A 318 -0.39 22.44 -26.22
N HIS A 319 -1.57 22.57 -26.79
CA HIS A 319 -2.68 23.27 -26.13
C HIS A 319 -3.31 22.44 -25.02
N CYS A 320 -3.49 21.14 -25.24
CA CYS A 320 -4.04 20.20 -24.25
C CYS A 320 -3.11 19.94 -23.06
N ILE A 321 -1.79 20.02 -23.22
CA ILE A 321 -0.83 19.94 -22.12
C ILE A 321 -1.05 21.07 -21.08
N LYS A 322 -1.72 22.17 -21.46
CA LYS A 322 -2.09 23.24 -20.55
C LYS A 322 -3.43 23.01 -19.82
N CYS A 323 -4.16 21.94 -20.15
CA CYS A 323 -5.42 21.55 -19.52
C CYS A 323 -5.26 20.19 -18.84
N PRO A 324 -4.56 20.10 -17.68
CA PRO A 324 -4.19 18.82 -17.04
C PRO A 324 -5.38 17.98 -16.61
N ASP A 325 -6.56 18.55 -16.44
CA ASP A 325 -7.75 17.85 -15.96
C ASP A 325 -8.41 16.93 -17.00
N ILE A 326 -8.08 17.07 -18.28
CA ILE A 326 -8.67 16.30 -19.38
C ILE A 326 -7.73 15.21 -19.91
N ILE A 327 -6.42 15.42 -19.83
CA ILE A 327 -5.39 14.52 -20.37
C ILE A 327 -5.34 13.14 -19.69
N PRO A 328 -5.57 12.99 -18.37
CA PRO A 328 -5.52 11.69 -17.72
C PRO A 328 -6.60 10.69 -18.16
N LEU A 329 -7.67 11.14 -18.78
CA LEU A 329 -8.77 10.29 -19.24
C LEU A 329 -8.46 9.55 -20.55
N PHE A 330 -7.38 9.92 -21.25
CA PHE A 330 -7.09 9.49 -22.61
C PHE A 330 -5.62 9.08 -22.81
N ASN A 331 -5.14 8.15 -21.98
CA ASN A 331 -3.75 7.67 -21.99
C ASN A 331 -3.53 6.48 -22.94
N GLY A 332 -3.65 6.69 -24.23
CA GLY A 332 -3.22 5.74 -25.26
C GLY A 332 -2.89 6.46 -26.56
N PRO A 333 -1.99 5.93 -27.41
CA PRO A 333 -1.61 6.58 -28.68
C PRO A 333 -2.78 6.80 -29.64
N GLU A 334 -3.82 6.01 -29.59
CA GLU A 334 -5.03 6.17 -30.39
C GLU A 334 -6.02 7.17 -29.77
N TYR A 335 -6.11 7.20 -28.43
CA TYR A 335 -6.98 8.13 -27.69
C TYR A 335 -6.41 9.55 -27.60
N ASP A 336 -5.10 9.73 -27.68
CA ASP A 336 -4.48 11.05 -27.71
C ASP A 336 -5.03 11.94 -28.83
N GLN A 337 -5.38 11.35 -29.97
CA GLN A 337 -5.94 12.10 -31.12
C GLN A 337 -7.39 12.50 -30.85
N THR A 338 -8.19 11.62 -30.29
CA THR A 338 -9.59 11.84 -29.95
C THR A 338 -9.77 12.79 -28.78
N GLY A 339 -9.00 12.62 -27.70
CA GLY A 339 -9.05 13.50 -26.54
C GLY A 339 -8.74 14.97 -26.86
N ILE A 340 -7.83 15.20 -27.80
CA ILE A 340 -7.48 16.54 -28.26
C ILE A 340 -8.66 17.23 -28.99
N LEU A 341 -9.43 16.50 -29.76
CA LEU A 341 -10.60 17.01 -30.44
C LEU A 341 -11.76 17.34 -29.50
N TYR A 342 -12.02 16.46 -28.51
CA TYR A 342 -13.04 16.71 -27.49
C TYR A 342 -12.73 17.92 -26.62
N ALA A 343 -11.50 18.12 -26.23
CA ALA A 343 -11.10 19.26 -25.42
C ALA A 343 -11.28 20.62 -26.10
N ARG A 344 -11.43 20.65 -27.43
CA ARG A 344 -11.63 21.89 -28.20
C ARG A 344 -13.10 22.23 -28.45
N GLN A 345 -14.02 21.28 -28.26
CA GLN A 345 -15.46 21.49 -28.46
C GLN A 345 -16.22 21.87 -27.18
N VAL A 346 -15.55 21.80 -26.02
CA VAL A 346 -16.04 22.24 -24.72
C VAL A 346 -15.36 23.57 -24.36
#